data_696b296bab8a00f50e82246b44bee380
#
_entry.id   696b296bab8a00f50e82246b44bee380
#
_cell.length_a   1.000
_cell.length_b   1.000
_cell.length_c   1.000
_cell.angle_alpha   90.00
_cell.angle_beta   90.00
_cell.angle_gamma   90.00
#
_symmetry.space_group_name_H-M   'P 1'
#
loop_
_entity.id
_entity.type
_entity.pdbx_description
1 polymer ?
#
loop_
_entity_poly.entity_id
_entity_poly.type
_entity_poly.pdbx_seq_one_letter_code
_entity_poly.pdbx_strand_id
1 'polypeptide(L)'
;SDLFYQKKQTVSSLQSYIYNREKNRIEAVYNYVSSNGGYLFTKVRMQGKKMIYGTLANERFTYGLGGRTRKELCAVYAPDGVQAINKAVSEGKPIFIPEGEKDADVLVKQGYTAFSYGGVNDWAADMAQLCKGAVVYVLADNDEPGRRVANIIQGDLQGIAKSAKVIVPVTDIPKADISDYFAAGHSKEEFESLLQQETVTEKSTEGNTPDLSQFHLVNNKGVPTGVFDEAIFKYIKRQHDLFVCGGTVYIYDNGYFKADSSGARLKTMISKLIYPQFIKSTTLKRIYDRFLCDISLEVPFEELNCYPAHWICFENGMYDCKEKRLLPHSPKYKAINQIPHE
;
A
#
# COMPACT_ATOMS: atom_id res chain seq x y z
N SER A 1 5.63 -23.95 -25.30
CA SER A 1 5.73 -23.44 -26.70
C SER A 1 4.38 -22.95 -27.22
N ASP A 2 3.25 -23.59 -26.86
CA ASP A 2 1.90 -23.24 -27.38
C ASP A 2 1.36 -21.91 -26.86
N LEU A 3 1.61 -21.55 -25.61
CA LEU A 3 1.18 -20.26 -25.04
C LEU A 3 1.89 -19.07 -25.72
N PHE A 4 3.16 -19.26 -26.15
CA PHE A 4 3.94 -18.22 -26.82
C PHE A 4 3.50 -18.04 -28.27
N TYR A 5 3.07 -19.10 -28.92
CA TYR A 5 2.57 -19.08 -30.30
C TYR A 5 1.16 -18.47 -30.37
N GLN A 6 0.28 -18.82 -29.41
CA GLN A 6 -1.03 -18.20 -29.25
C GLN A 6 -0.93 -16.69 -28.93
N LYS A 7 0.04 -16.28 -28.08
CA LYS A 7 0.31 -14.85 -27.82
C LYS A 7 0.71 -14.09 -29.08
N LYS A 8 1.51 -14.67 -29.97
CA LYS A 8 1.93 -14.01 -31.22
C LYS A 8 0.81 -13.89 -32.25
N GLN A 9 -0.01 -14.92 -32.42
CA GLN A 9 -1.16 -14.87 -33.34
C GLN A 9 -2.24 -13.90 -32.84
N THR A 10 -2.51 -13.86 -31.55
CA THR A 10 -3.48 -12.95 -30.94
C THR A 10 -3.06 -11.48 -31.07
N VAL A 11 -1.77 -11.16 -30.97
CA VAL A 11 -1.24 -9.80 -31.17
C VAL A 11 -1.36 -9.37 -32.63
N SER A 12 -1.16 -10.25 -33.58
CA SER A 12 -1.23 -9.94 -35.01
C SER A 12 -2.67 -9.68 -35.47
N SER A 13 -3.65 -10.50 -35.06
CA SER A 13 -5.08 -10.30 -35.38
C SER A 13 -5.64 -9.07 -34.63
N LEU A 14 -5.22 -8.83 -33.41
CA LEU A 14 -5.56 -7.65 -32.62
C LEU A 14 -5.00 -6.37 -33.27
N GLN A 15 -3.75 -6.41 -33.76
CA GLN A 15 -3.14 -5.29 -34.48
C GLN A 15 -3.96 -4.88 -35.71
N SER A 16 -4.41 -5.84 -36.52
CA SER A 16 -5.21 -5.55 -37.70
C SER A 16 -6.57 -4.96 -37.33
N TYR A 17 -7.25 -5.53 -36.37
CA TYR A 17 -8.58 -5.09 -35.96
C TYR A 17 -8.59 -3.69 -35.33
N ILE A 18 -7.70 -3.44 -34.37
CA ILE A 18 -7.62 -2.15 -33.65
C ILE A 18 -7.03 -1.08 -34.58
N TYR A 19 -6.01 -1.40 -35.38
CA TYR A 19 -5.42 -0.45 -36.31
C TYR A 19 -6.46 0.09 -37.33
N ASN A 20 -7.30 -0.76 -37.90
CA ASN A 20 -8.34 -0.34 -38.81
C ASN A 20 -9.37 0.62 -38.20
N ARG A 21 -9.66 0.46 -36.89
CA ARG A 21 -10.60 1.31 -36.18
C ARG A 21 -9.99 2.61 -35.66
N GLU A 22 -8.79 2.52 -35.08
CA GLU A 22 -8.15 3.63 -34.36
C GLU A 22 -7.17 4.43 -35.23
N LYS A 23 -6.81 3.91 -36.41
CA LYS A 23 -5.80 4.48 -37.32
C LYS A 23 -4.48 4.82 -36.63
N ASN A 24 -4.10 4.04 -35.62
CA ASN A 24 -2.94 4.26 -34.81
C ASN A 24 -2.23 2.94 -34.49
N ARG A 25 -0.91 3.00 -34.24
CA ARG A 25 -0.08 1.82 -34.01
C ARG A 25 -0.20 1.34 -32.56
N ILE A 26 -0.31 0.02 -32.36
CA ILE A 26 -0.20 -0.63 -31.06
C ILE A 26 1.27 -0.67 -30.62
N GLU A 27 1.56 -0.20 -29.41
CA GLU A 27 2.87 -0.26 -28.77
C GLU A 27 2.99 -1.48 -27.85
N ALA A 28 1.94 -1.78 -27.07
CA ALA A 28 1.93 -2.91 -26.14
C ALA A 28 0.51 -3.41 -25.88
N VAL A 29 0.42 -4.69 -25.45
CA VAL A 29 -0.83 -5.36 -25.08
C VAL A 29 -0.61 -6.06 -23.75
N TYR A 30 -1.48 -5.78 -22.79
CA TYR A 30 -1.41 -6.28 -21.42
C TYR A 30 -2.71 -7.01 -21.04
N ASN A 31 -2.62 -8.29 -20.74
CA ASN A 31 -3.77 -9.08 -20.32
C ASN A 31 -3.86 -9.07 -18.79
N TYR A 32 -4.94 -8.53 -18.29
CA TYR A 32 -5.23 -8.45 -16.86
C TYR A 32 -6.00 -9.68 -16.38
N VAL A 33 -5.61 -10.14 -15.21
CA VAL A 33 -6.14 -11.36 -14.59
C VAL A 33 -6.62 -11.08 -13.17
N SER A 34 -7.51 -11.93 -12.68
CA SER A 34 -7.92 -11.96 -11.28
C SER A 34 -6.86 -12.62 -10.40
N SER A 35 -7.01 -12.56 -9.09
CA SER A 35 -6.11 -13.18 -8.11
C SER A 35 -5.94 -14.70 -8.25
N ASN A 36 -6.87 -15.38 -8.92
CA ASN A 36 -6.75 -16.81 -9.24
C ASN A 36 -6.22 -17.08 -10.66
N GLY A 37 -5.81 -16.04 -11.40
CA GLY A 37 -5.24 -16.14 -12.74
C GLY A 37 -6.27 -16.18 -13.88
N GLY A 38 -7.56 -16.05 -13.58
CA GLY A 38 -8.60 -15.97 -14.62
C GLY A 38 -8.52 -14.66 -15.41
N TYR A 39 -8.56 -14.73 -16.74
CA TYR A 39 -8.55 -13.57 -17.62
C TYR A 39 -9.76 -12.66 -17.36
N LEU A 40 -9.54 -11.36 -17.29
CA LEU A 40 -10.57 -10.35 -17.05
C LEU A 40 -10.72 -9.39 -18.24
N PHE A 41 -9.64 -8.75 -18.66
CA PHE A 41 -9.63 -7.81 -19.78
C PHE A 41 -8.23 -7.60 -20.34
N THR A 42 -8.17 -6.92 -21.48
CA THR A 42 -6.93 -6.51 -22.14
C THR A 42 -6.84 -4.98 -22.16
N LYS A 43 -5.69 -4.45 -21.73
CA LYS A 43 -5.29 -3.05 -21.91
C LYS A 43 -4.35 -2.98 -23.11
N VAL A 44 -4.66 -2.11 -24.04
CA VAL A 44 -3.85 -1.87 -25.25
C VAL A 44 -3.27 -0.48 -25.19
N ARG A 45 -1.96 -0.39 -25.22
CA ARG A 45 -1.23 0.88 -25.33
C ARG A 45 -1.01 1.20 -26.80
N MET A 46 -1.52 2.34 -27.21
CA MET A 46 -1.38 2.88 -28.55
C MET A 46 -0.30 3.95 -28.60
N GLN A 47 0.23 4.21 -29.78
CA GLN A 47 1.13 5.33 -30.04
C GLN A 47 0.52 6.63 -29.52
N GLY A 48 1.37 7.49 -28.89
CA GLY A 48 0.93 8.72 -28.25
C GLY A 48 0.31 8.54 -26.87
N LYS A 49 0.60 7.42 -26.20
CA LYS A 49 0.14 7.10 -24.83
C LYS A 49 -1.38 6.94 -24.68
N LYS A 50 -2.13 6.78 -25.77
CA LYS A 50 -3.56 6.45 -25.71
C LYS A 50 -3.73 5.03 -25.20
N MET A 51 -4.63 4.84 -24.22
CA MET A 51 -4.96 3.53 -23.65
C MET A 51 -6.37 3.11 -24.07
N ILE A 52 -6.50 1.86 -24.49
CA ILE A 52 -7.76 1.23 -24.84
C ILE A 52 -7.96 0.02 -23.96
N TYR A 53 -9.18 -0.19 -23.50
CA TYR A 53 -9.56 -1.30 -22.64
C TYR A 53 -10.67 -2.11 -23.31
N GLY A 54 -10.62 -3.41 -23.17
CA GLY A 54 -11.66 -4.29 -23.70
C GLY A 54 -11.43 -5.75 -23.36
N THR A 55 -12.35 -6.59 -23.77
CA THR A 55 -12.24 -8.04 -23.61
C THR A 55 -11.94 -8.70 -24.94
N LEU A 56 -11.07 -9.71 -24.91
CA LEU A 56 -10.72 -10.52 -26.06
C LEU A 56 -11.37 -11.90 -25.92
N ALA A 57 -12.31 -12.22 -26.79
CA ALA A 57 -12.95 -13.53 -26.84
C ALA A 57 -13.15 -13.95 -28.31
N ASN A 58 -12.84 -15.21 -28.67
CA ASN A 58 -12.96 -15.77 -29.99
C ASN A 58 -12.36 -14.85 -31.07
N GLU A 59 -11.14 -14.36 -30.83
CA GLU A 59 -10.40 -13.44 -31.72
C GLU A 59 -11.09 -12.07 -31.96
N ARG A 60 -12.15 -11.77 -31.24
CA ARG A 60 -12.84 -10.47 -31.28
C ARG A 60 -12.49 -9.63 -30.07
N PHE A 61 -12.12 -8.38 -30.32
CA PHE A 61 -11.91 -7.39 -29.25
C PHE A 61 -13.18 -6.56 -29.06
N THR A 62 -13.75 -6.64 -27.84
CA THR A 62 -14.92 -5.84 -27.45
C THR A 62 -14.46 -4.71 -26.54
N TYR A 63 -14.72 -3.46 -26.95
CA TYR A 63 -14.32 -2.27 -26.21
C TYR A 63 -15.09 -2.10 -24.90
N GLY A 64 -14.39 -1.61 -23.88
CA GLY A 64 -14.94 -1.30 -22.56
C GLY A 64 -14.87 -2.46 -21.57
N LEU A 65 -15.23 -2.15 -20.32
CA LEU A 65 -15.15 -3.07 -19.18
C LEU A 65 -16.55 -3.41 -18.61
N GLY A 66 -17.60 -3.27 -19.42
CA GLY A 66 -18.97 -3.56 -18.99
C GLY A 66 -19.49 -2.64 -17.88
N GLY A 67 -19.08 -1.37 -17.88
CA GLY A 67 -19.48 -0.37 -16.90
C GLY A 67 -18.72 -0.45 -15.55
N ARG A 68 -17.79 -1.39 -15.40
CA ARG A 68 -16.95 -1.54 -14.20
C ARG A 68 -15.64 -0.79 -14.33
N THR A 69 -15.08 -0.35 -13.22
CA THR A 69 -13.71 0.19 -13.15
C THR A 69 -12.69 -0.94 -13.00
N ARG A 70 -11.42 -0.65 -13.28
CA ARG A 70 -10.31 -1.60 -13.08
C ARG A 70 -10.13 -1.96 -11.61
N LYS A 71 -10.33 -1.00 -10.71
CA LYS A 71 -10.30 -1.18 -9.28
C LYS A 71 -11.38 -2.15 -8.79
N GLU A 72 -12.62 -2.01 -9.26
CA GLU A 72 -13.72 -2.91 -8.91
C GLU A 72 -13.50 -4.34 -9.44
N LEU A 73 -12.70 -4.50 -10.48
CA LEU A 73 -12.32 -5.81 -11.02
C LEU A 73 -11.21 -6.48 -10.21
N CYS A 74 -10.53 -5.77 -9.30
CA CYS A 74 -9.35 -6.25 -8.57
C CYS A 74 -8.33 -6.94 -9.48
N ALA A 75 -8.11 -6.34 -10.66
CA ALA A 75 -7.36 -6.96 -11.75
C ALA A 75 -5.89 -6.58 -11.69
N VAL A 76 -5.01 -7.56 -11.86
CA VAL A 76 -3.56 -7.37 -11.89
C VAL A 76 -2.97 -7.78 -13.24
N TYR A 77 -1.89 -7.11 -13.62
CA TYR A 77 -1.04 -7.54 -14.72
C TYR A 77 0.16 -8.30 -14.14
N ALA A 78 0.24 -9.58 -14.39
CA ALA A 78 1.33 -10.45 -13.97
C ALA A 78 1.99 -11.07 -15.22
N PRO A 79 3.19 -10.61 -15.64
CA PRO A 79 3.81 -11.08 -16.89
C PRO A 79 4.02 -12.59 -16.94
N ASP A 80 4.43 -13.21 -15.84
CA ASP A 80 4.65 -14.66 -15.72
C ASP A 80 3.44 -15.41 -15.14
N GLY A 81 2.31 -14.69 -14.97
CA GLY A 81 1.08 -15.23 -14.40
C GLY A 81 1.07 -15.30 -12.87
N VAL A 82 -0.12 -15.47 -12.30
CA VAL A 82 -0.34 -15.55 -10.85
C VAL A 82 0.34 -16.79 -10.23
N GLN A 83 0.50 -17.86 -10.99
CA GLN A 83 1.20 -19.07 -10.55
C GLN A 83 2.67 -18.80 -10.20
N ALA A 84 3.34 -17.89 -10.94
CA ALA A 84 4.71 -17.47 -10.62
C ALA A 84 4.76 -16.71 -9.28
N ILE A 85 3.75 -15.87 -9.00
CA ILE A 85 3.62 -15.18 -7.71
C ILE A 85 3.46 -16.21 -6.58
N ASN A 86 2.53 -17.15 -6.70
CA ASN A 86 2.29 -18.20 -5.71
C ASN A 86 3.55 -19.05 -5.45
N LYS A 87 4.29 -19.37 -6.52
CA LYS A 87 5.56 -20.09 -6.43
C LYS A 87 6.61 -19.27 -5.68
N ALA A 88 6.75 -17.98 -5.99
CA ALA A 88 7.69 -17.09 -5.30
C ALA A 88 7.38 -17.01 -3.79
N VAL A 89 6.10 -16.89 -3.42
CA VAL A 89 5.66 -16.93 -2.01
C VAL A 89 6.11 -18.23 -1.33
N SER A 90 5.84 -19.38 -1.97
CA SER A 90 6.20 -20.70 -1.40
C SER A 90 7.72 -20.92 -1.29
N GLU A 91 8.49 -20.31 -2.17
CA GLU A 91 9.96 -20.35 -2.18
C GLU A 91 10.61 -19.27 -1.30
N GLY A 92 9.82 -18.40 -0.67
CA GLY A 92 10.31 -17.28 0.14
C GLY A 92 10.99 -16.19 -0.67
N LYS A 93 10.80 -16.15 -1.99
CA LYS A 93 11.32 -15.12 -2.88
C LYS A 93 10.50 -13.82 -2.78
N PRO A 94 11.14 -12.66 -2.93
CA PRO A 94 10.43 -11.39 -2.88
C PRO A 94 9.51 -11.19 -4.08
N ILE A 95 8.42 -10.45 -3.85
CA ILE A 95 7.48 -9.99 -4.87
C ILE A 95 7.66 -8.48 -5.04
N PHE A 96 7.65 -8.03 -6.29
CA PHE A 96 7.76 -6.62 -6.66
C PHE A 96 6.44 -6.10 -7.20
N ILE A 97 6.01 -4.92 -6.73
CA ILE A 97 4.77 -4.27 -7.15
C ILE A 97 5.10 -2.88 -7.71
N PRO A 98 5.42 -2.75 -9.00
CA PRO A 98 5.50 -1.46 -9.68
C PRO A 98 4.11 -0.96 -10.08
N GLU A 99 4.00 0.36 -10.39
CA GLU A 99 2.75 0.95 -10.88
C GLU A 99 2.42 0.45 -12.28
N GLY A 100 3.38 0.54 -13.20
CA GLY A 100 3.20 0.30 -14.62
C GLY A 100 3.44 -1.15 -15.07
N GLU A 101 2.78 -1.53 -16.15
CA GLU A 101 2.94 -2.86 -16.76
C GLU A 101 4.33 -3.05 -17.38
N LYS A 102 4.88 -1.97 -18.01
CA LYS A 102 6.24 -1.96 -18.57
C LYS A 102 7.28 -2.26 -17.49
N ASP A 103 7.06 -1.73 -16.29
CA ASP A 103 7.96 -1.90 -15.16
C ASP A 103 7.93 -3.33 -14.63
N ALA A 104 6.74 -3.93 -14.57
CA ALA A 104 6.60 -5.35 -14.26
C ALA A 104 7.32 -6.23 -15.30
N ASP A 105 7.20 -5.92 -16.60
CA ASP A 105 7.92 -6.62 -17.67
C ASP A 105 9.44 -6.50 -17.54
N VAL A 106 9.94 -5.32 -17.17
CA VAL A 106 11.37 -5.07 -16.96
C VAL A 106 11.89 -5.89 -15.77
N LEU A 107 11.18 -5.89 -14.66
CA LEU A 107 11.54 -6.68 -13.48
C LEU A 107 11.58 -8.18 -13.77
N VAL A 108 10.59 -8.70 -14.48
CA VAL A 108 10.55 -10.12 -14.87
C VAL A 108 11.71 -10.46 -15.81
N LYS A 109 12.10 -9.59 -16.74
CA LYS A 109 13.29 -9.78 -17.58
C LYS A 109 14.59 -9.81 -16.77
N GLN A 110 14.65 -9.14 -15.62
CA GLN A 110 15.77 -9.21 -14.68
C GLN A 110 15.72 -10.46 -13.78
N GLY A 111 14.71 -11.30 -13.91
CA GLY A 111 14.52 -12.53 -13.14
C GLY A 111 13.81 -12.35 -11.80
N TYR A 112 13.11 -11.25 -11.61
CA TYR A 112 12.26 -11.02 -10.44
C TYR A 112 10.82 -11.44 -10.68
N THR A 113 10.09 -11.73 -9.62
CA THR A 113 8.64 -11.94 -9.68
C THR A 113 7.92 -10.62 -9.44
N ALA A 114 7.13 -10.17 -10.40
CA ALA A 114 6.44 -8.89 -10.32
C ALA A 114 5.00 -8.95 -10.84
N PHE A 115 4.16 -8.06 -10.31
CA PHE A 115 2.87 -7.75 -10.91
C PHE A 115 2.56 -6.25 -10.77
N SER A 116 1.82 -5.69 -11.73
CA SER A 116 1.38 -4.30 -11.72
C SER A 116 -0.13 -4.22 -11.48
N TYR A 117 -0.55 -3.15 -10.80
CA TYR A 117 -1.95 -2.79 -10.60
C TYR A 117 -2.49 -1.80 -11.66
N GLY A 118 -1.62 -1.25 -12.53
CA GLY A 118 -2.00 -0.56 -13.77
C GLY A 118 -2.11 0.94 -13.74
N GLY A 119 -2.08 1.58 -12.58
CA GLY A 119 -2.06 3.05 -12.42
C GLY A 119 -2.55 3.52 -11.06
N VAL A 120 -2.23 4.76 -10.69
CA VAL A 120 -2.42 5.36 -9.34
C VAL A 120 -3.83 5.22 -8.74
N ASN A 121 -4.87 5.00 -9.56
CA ASN A 121 -6.25 4.87 -9.11
C ASN A 121 -6.78 3.43 -9.15
N ASP A 122 -5.97 2.45 -9.56
CA ASP A 122 -6.44 1.10 -9.88
C ASP A 122 -6.18 0.08 -8.77
N TRP A 123 -5.36 0.41 -7.78
CA TRP A 123 -5.13 -0.45 -6.63
C TRP A 123 -6.42 -0.68 -5.83
N ALA A 124 -6.70 -1.94 -5.53
CA ALA A 124 -7.74 -2.37 -4.59
C ALA A 124 -7.09 -3.18 -3.46
N ALA A 125 -7.54 -3.00 -2.21
CA ALA A 125 -6.95 -3.66 -1.04
C ALA A 125 -6.93 -5.19 -1.14
N ASP A 126 -7.92 -5.77 -1.82
CA ASP A 126 -8.02 -7.23 -2.02
C ASP A 126 -6.85 -7.80 -2.86
N MET A 127 -6.19 -6.96 -3.69
CA MET A 127 -4.98 -7.37 -4.43
C MET A 127 -3.83 -7.76 -3.49
N ALA A 128 -3.81 -7.21 -2.26
CA ALA A 128 -2.80 -7.54 -1.24
C ALA A 128 -2.80 -9.04 -0.87
N GLN A 129 -3.92 -9.76 -1.07
CA GLN A 129 -4.00 -11.19 -0.79
C GLN A 129 -3.06 -12.04 -1.65
N LEU A 130 -2.66 -11.57 -2.83
CA LEU A 130 -1.62 -12.20 -3.66
C LEU A 130 -0.26 -12.26 -2.96
N CYS A 131 -0.04 -11.40 -1.97
CA CYS A 131 1.22 -11.26 -1.27
C CYS A 131 1.20 -11.90 0.13
N LYS A 132 0.21 -12.74 0.43
CA LYS A 132 0.08 -13.34 1.77
C LYS A 132 1.32 -14.14 2.16
N GLY A 133 1.98 -13.68 3.25
CA GLY A 133 3.20 -14.29 3.78
C GLY A 133 4.49 -13.96 3.00
N ALA A 134 4.44 -13.15 1.94
CA ALA A 134 5.58 -12.77 1.12
C ALA A 134 6.40 -11.62 1.70
N VAL A 135 7.66 -11.53 1.31
CA VAL A 135 8.44 -10.29 1.35
C VAL A 135 8.09 -9.47 0.12
N VAL A 136 7.69 -8.22 0.29
CA VAL A 136 7.18 -7.37 -0.80
C VAL A 136 7.97 -6.07 -0.90
N TYR A 137 8.32 -5.70 -2.13
CA TYR A 137 8.86 -4.39 -2.48
C TYR A 137 7.85 -3.65 -3.36
N VAL A 138 7.30 -2.56 -2.87
CA VAL A 138 6.45 -1.66 -3.65
C VAL A 138 7.35 -0.62 -4.29
N LEU A 139 7.39 -0.58 -5.62
CA LEU A 139 8.24 0.35 -6.36
C LEU A 139 7.41 1.57 -6.77
N ALA A 140 7.76 2.70 -6.21
CA ALA A 140 7.09 3.97 -6.49
C ALA A 140 7.83 4.76 -7.55
N ASP A 141 7.09 5.34 -8.48
CA ASP A 141 7.60 6.36 -9.39
C ASP A 141 8.03 7.59 -8.58
N ASN A 142 9.04 8.32 -9.07
CA ASN A 142 9.56 9.50 -8.40
C ASN A 142 8.64 10.72 -8.61
N ASP A 143 7.38 10.56 -8.25
CA ASP A 143 6.43 11.66 -8.17
C ASP A 143 5.48 11.50 -6.96
N GLU A 144 4.74 12.55 -6.66
CA GLU A 144 3.86 12.56 -5.49
C GLU A 144 2.71 11.53 -5.59
N PRO A 145 1.99 11.39 -6.73
CA PRO A 145 0.96 10.37 -6.89
C PRO A 145 1.48 8.94 -6.71
N GLY A 146 2.65 8.60 -7.30
CA GLY A 146 3.29 7.30 -7.19
C GLY A 146 3.67 6.95 -5.75
N ARG A 147 4.32 7.88 -5.03
CA ARG A 147 4.65 7.70 -3.60
C ARG A 147 3.42 7.52 -2.74
N ARG A 148 2.36 8.29 -3.00
CA ARG A 148 1.10 8.19 -2.26
C ARG A 148 0.47 6.82 -2.40
N VAL A 149 0.33 6.31 -3.62
CA VAL A 149 -0.27 4.99 -3.84
C VAL A 149 0.60 3.88 -3.28
N ALA A 150 1.93 3.98 -3.39
CA ALA A 150 2.85 3.02 -2.82
C ALA A 150 2.72 2.91 -1.28
N ASN A 151 2.52 4.03 -0.59
CA ASN A 151 2.26 4.05 0.85
C ASN A 151 0.90 3.42 1.20
N ILE A 152 -0.14 3.62 0.39
CA ILE A 152 -1.44 2.95 0.55
C ILE A 152 -1.26 1.44 0.40
N ILE A 153 -0.56 0.99 -0.64
CA ILE A 153 -0.26 -0.42 -0.89
C ILE A 153 0.50 -1.04 0.30
N GLN A 154 1.55 -0.36 0.78
CA GLN A 154 2.29 -0.80 1.96
C GLN A 154 1.38 -0.96 3.19
N GLY A 155 0.46 -0.01 3.40
CA GLY A 155 -0.53 -0.08 4.48
C GLY A 155 -1.47 -1.28 4.34
N ASP A 156 -1.99 -1.54 3.13
CA ASP A 156 -2.90 -2.65 2.86
C ASP A 156 -2.19 -4.02 2.96
N LEU A 157 -0.87 -4.07 2.79
CA LEU A 157 -0.05 -5.28 2.96
C LEU A 157 0.25 -5.61 4.43
N GLN A 158 0.01 -4.69 5.38
CA GLN A 158 0.23 -4.95 6.80
C GLN A 158 -0.68 -6.07 7.31
N GLY A 159 -0.10 -7.03 8.04
CA GLY A 159 -0.82 -8.20 8.53
C GLY A 159 -1.14 -9.26 7.46
N ILE A 160 -0.88 -8.98 6.17
CA ILE A 160 -1.03 -9.91 5.05
C ILE A 160 0.33 -10.42 4.60
N ALA A 161 1.23 -9.52 4.20
CA ALA A 161 2.61 -9.85 3.83
C ALA A 161 3.47 -10.10 5.07
N LYS A 162 4.55 -10.87 4.92
CA LYS A 162 5.58 -11.03 5.96
C LYS A 162 6.30 -9.71 6.24
N SER A 163 6.58 -8.96 5.17
CA SER A 163 7.11 -7.60 5.24
C SER A 163 6.80 -6.85 3.95
N ALA A 164 6.66 -5.53 4.02
CA ALA A 164 6.48 -4.67 2.86
C ALA A 164 7.34 -3.41 3.00
N LYS A 165 8.16 -3.12 1.97
CA LYS A 165 8.97 -1.90 1.88
C LYS A 165 8.59 -1.12 0.63
N VAL A 166 8.53 0.22 0.74
CA VAL A 166 8.43 1.12 -0.42
C VAL A 166 9.83 1.52 -0.85
N ILE A 167 10.13 1.40 -2.13
CA ILE A 167 11.40 1.78 -2.75
C ILE A 167 11.11 2.80 -3.87
N VAL A 168 11.84 3.88 -3.91
CA VAL A 168 11.89 4.82 -5.05
C VAL A 168 13.22 4.57 -5.76
N PRO A 169 13.24 3.87 -6.91
CA PRO A 169 14.48 3.43 -7.54
C PRO A 169 15.35 4.58 -8.05
N VAL A 170 14.73 5.68 -8.50
CA VAL A 170 15.38 6.88 -9.01
C VAL A 170 14.86 8.07 -8.24
N THR A 171 15.72 8.79 -7.53
CA THR A 171 15.32 9.90 -6.64
C THR A 171 15.65 11.28 -7.19
N ASP A 172 16.57 11.36 -8.12
CA ASP A 172 17.13 12.61 -8.71
C ASP A 172 16.40 13.07 -9.98
N ILE A 173 15.63 12.16 -10.63
CA ILE A 173 14.89 12.47 -11.86
C ILE A 173 13.38 12.44 -11.55
N PRO A 174 12.66 13.56 -11.70
CA PRO A 174 11.19 13.57 -11.49
C PRO A 174 10.46 12.62 -12.43
N LYS A 175 9.49 11.85 -11.90
CA LYS A 175 8.67 10.87 -12.62
C LYS A 175 9.43 9.68 -13.20
N ALA A 176 10.68 9.47 -12.80
CA ALA A 176 11.42 8.29 -13.19
C ALA A 176 10.87 7.04 -12.47
N ASP A 177 10.87 5.93 -13.19
CA ASP A 177 10.39 4.62 -12.76
C ASP A 177 11.53 3.60 -12.71
N ILE A 178 11.23 2.35 -12.37
CA ILE A 178 12.23 1.26 -12.35
C ILE A 178 12.76 0.92 -13.76
N SER A 179 11.96 1.17 -14.81
CA SER A 179 12.43 0.97 -16.17
C SER A 179 13.50 2.01 -16.54
N ASP A 180 13.36 3.24 -16.06
CA ASP A 180 14.36 4.30 -16.24
C ASP A 180 15.66 3.96 -15.48
N TYR A 181 15.54 3.39 -14.27
CA TYR A 181 16.68 2.91 -13.50
C TYR A 181 17.55 1.93 -14.30
N PHE A 182 16.95 0.86 -14.83
CA PHE A 182 17.68 -0.12 -15.62
C PHE A 182 18.11 0.43 -17.00
N ALA A 183 17.33 1.33 -17.60
CA ALA A 183 17.70 2.00 -18.86
C ALA A 183 18.92 2.93 -18.70
N ALA A 184 19.12 3.50 -17.52
CA ALA A 184 20.32 4.27 -17.19
C ALA A 184 21.60 3.41 -17.03
N GLY A 185 21.47 2.07 -17.12
CA GLY A 185 22.60 1.14 -17.09
C GLY A 185 22.92 0.57 -15.71
N HIS A 186 22.09 0.81 -14.70
CA HIS A 186 22.27 0.20 -13.39
C HIS A 186 22.15 -1.32 -13.43
N SER A 187 23.03 -1.99 -12.71
CA SER A 187 23.08 -3.43 -12.66
C SER A 187 22.05 -4.03 -11.70
N LYS A 188 21.86 -5.34 -11.81
CA LYS A 188 21.04 -6.11 -10.88
C LYS A 188 21.59 -6.07 -9.46
N GLU A 189 22.90 -6.14 -9.32
CA GLU A 189 23.63 -6.11 -8.04
C GLU A 189 23.45 -4.74 -7.35
N GLU A 190 23.48 -3.66 -8.12
CA GLU A 190 23.19 -2.30 -7.60
C GLU A 190 21.76 -2.20 -7.12
N PHE A 191 20.79 -2.75 -7.87
CA PHE A 191 19.38 -2.78 -7.45
C PHE A 191 19.20 -3.63 -6.19
N GLU A 192 19.80 -4.80 -6.10
CA GLU A 192 19.75 -5.65 -4.90
C GLU A 192 20.39 -4.96 -3.69
N SER A 193 21.46 -4.20 -3.88
CA SER A 193 22.04 -3.36 -2.83
C SER A 193 21.10 -2.25 -2.37
N LEU A 194 20.34 -1.65 -3.29
CA LEU A 194 19.32 -0.66 -2.96
C LEU A 194 18.18 -1.26 -2.11
N LEU A 195 17.79 -2.52 -2.38
CA LEU A 195 16.78 -3.23 -1.58
C LEU A 195 17.27 -3.56 -0.16
N GLN A 196 18.59 -3.80 -0.01
CA GLN A 196 19.22 -4.12 1.27
C GLN A 196 19.56 -2.88 2.09
N GLN A 197 19.73 -1.72 1.46
CA GLN A 197 19.80 -0.49 2.21
C GLN A 197 18.54 -0.47 3.08
N GLU A 198 18.73 -0.50 4.40
CA GLU A 198 17.67 -0.11 5.29
C GLU A 198 17.24 1.26 4.77
N THR A 199 16.10 1.32 4.09
CA THR A 199 15.35 2.55 4.15
C THR A 199 15.20 2.73 5.65
N VAL A 200 15.97 3.65 6.19
CA VAL A 200 15.73 4.22 7.49
C VAL A 200 14.31 4.73 7.39
N THR A 201 13.36 3.83 7.64
CA THR A 201 12.10 4.22 8.19
C THR A 201 12.56 4.70 9.56
N GLU A 202 13.07 5.93 9.55
CA GLU A 202 13.23 6.67 10.77
C GLU A 202 11.93 6.45 11.52
N LYS A 203 12.04 5.71 12.61
CA LYS A 203 11.22 6.01 13.76
C LYS A 203 11.57 7.46 14.00
N SER A 204 10.83 8.33 13.35
CA SER A 204 10.99 9.76 13.48
C SER A 204 10.61 10.15 14.90
N THR A 205 11.62 10.11 15.73
CA THR A 205 11.77 11.13 16.76
C THR A 205 12.06 12.43 15.99
N GLU A 206 11.09 13.33 16.04
CA GLU A 206 11.20 14.77 15.75
C GLU A 206 11.55 15.17 14.28
N GLY A 207 10.57 15.74 13.56
CA GLY A 207 10.83 16.77 12.59
C GLY A 207 10.30 16.63 11.17
N ASN A 208 9.75 15.52 10.72
CA ASN A 208 9.18 15.46 9.36
C ASN A 208 7.64 15.52 9.42
N THR A 209 7.12 16.71 9.22
CA THR A 209 5.68 16.91 8.98
C THR A 209 5.30 16.13 7.72
N PRO A 210 4.34 15.19 7.78
CA PRO A 210 3.96 14.42 6.60
C PRO A 210 3.45 15.34 5.52
N ASP A 211 3.70 15.01 4.25
CA ASP A 211 3.10 15.74 3.15
C ASP A 211 1.57 15.67 3.25
N LEU A 212 0.96 16.81 3.50
CA LEU A 212 -0.48 16.92 3.72
C LEU A 212 -1.30 16.60 2.47
N SER A 213 -0.71 16.66 1.28
CA SER A 213 -1.41 16.40 0.03
C SER A 213 -2.01 14.98 -0.03
N GLN A 214 -1.34 14.00 0.57
CA GLN A 214 -1.79 12.60 0.63
C GLN A 214 -3.11 12.40 1.39
N PHE A 215 -3.51 13.37 2.22
CA PHE A 215 -4.72 13.33 3.04
C PHE A 215 -5.88 14.12 2.42
N HIS A 216 -5.74 14.57 1.18
CA HIS A 216 -6.73 15.40 0.53
C HIS A 216 -7.16 14.84 -0.83
N LEU A 217 -8.44 15.02 -1.13
CA LEU A 217 -8.97 14.79 -2.47
C LEU A 217 -8.55 15.97 -3.35
N VAL A 218 -8.11 15.70 -4.58
CA VAL A 218 -7.71 16.74 -5.53
C VAL A 218 -8.56 16.66 -6.80
N ASN A 219 -8.79 17.79 -7.45
CA ASN A 219 -9.41 17.85 -8.76
C ASN A 219 -8.39 17.53 -9.88
N ASN A 220 -8.85 17.53 -11.14
CA ASN A 220 -8.02 17.26 -12.31
C ASN A 220 -6.86 18.26 -12.51
N LYS A 221 -6.85 19.37 -11.78
CA LYS A 221 -5.81 20.41 -11.78
C LYS A 221 -4.87 20.30 -10.57
N GLY A 222 -4.99 19.24 -9.75
CA GLY A 222 -4.18 19.05 -8.55
C GLY A 222 -4.60 19.93 -7.36
N VAL A 223 -5.73 20.65 -7.45
CA VAL A 223 -6.18 21.52 -6.36
C VAL A 223 -6.96 20.72 -5.33
N PRO A 224 -6.64 20.82 -4.02
CA PRO A 224 -7.38 20.15 -2.95
C PRO A 224 -8.84 20.58 -2.91
N THR A 225 -9.75 19.61 -2.88
CA THR A 225 -11.22 19.83 -2.88
C THR A 225 -11.91 19.28 -1.64
N GLY A 226 -11.21 18.45 -0.87
CA GLY A 226 -11.78 17.82 0.33
C GLY A 226 -10.74 17.01 1.09
N VAL A 227 -11.19 16.38 2.17
CA VAL A 227 -10.35 15.54 3.03
C VAL A 227 -10.55 14.07 2.67
N PHE A 228 -9.46 13.32 2.62
CA PHE A 228 -9.47 11.88 2.40
C PHE A 228 -9.40 11.14 3.74
N ASP A 229 -10.56 10.96 4.37
CA ASP A 229 -10.70 10.40 5.72
C ASP A 229 -9.99 9.05 5.90
N GLU A 230 -10.09 8.18 4.90
CA GLU A 230 -9.48 6.85 4.93
C GLU A 230 -7.95 6.91 5.01
N ALA A 231 -7.34 7.84 4.28
CA ALA A 231 -5.88 8.02 4.32
C ALA A 231 -5.42 8.50 5.70
N ILE A 232 -6.15 9.43 6.32
CA ILE A 232 -5.86 9.93 7.67
C ILE A 232 -6.02 8.81 8.70
N PHE A 233 -7.13 8.07 8.63
CA PHE A 233 -7.40 6.94 9.52
C PHE A 233 -6.27 5.90 9.45
N LYS A 234 -5.92 5.42 8.25
CA LYS A 234 -4.85 4.44 8.04
C LYS A 234 -3.48 4.97 8.49
N TYR A 235 -3.20 6.24 8.22
CA TYR A 235 -1.95 6.88 8.64
C TYR A 235 -1.80 6.89 10.16
N ILE A 236 -2.79 7.39 10.89
CA ILE A 236 -2.73 7.46 12.36
C ILE A 236 -2.65 6.06 12.97
N LYS A 237 -3.47 5.11 12.47
CA LYS A 237 -3.46 3.71 12.93
C LYS A 237 -2.10 3.03 12.74
N ARG A 238 -1.35 3.43 11.71
CA ARG A 238 0.00 2.91 11.44
C ARG A 238 1.07 3.56 12.31
N GLN A 239 0.94 4.87 12.59
CA GLN A 239 1.96 5.63 13.32
C GLN A 239 1.84 5.49 14.83
N HIS A 240 0.69 5.08 15.32
CA HIS A 240 0.41 5.06 16.75
C HIS A 240 -0.22 3.74 17.17
N ASP A 241 0.31 3.15 18.23
CA ASP A 241 -0.38 2.06 18.92
C ASP A 241 -1.59 2.66 19.64
N LEU A 242 -2.78 2.24 19.21
CA LEU A 242 -4.04 2.69 19.80
C LEU A 242 -5.10 1.57 19.74
N PHE A 243 -6.05 1.62 20.65
CA PHE A 243 -7.21 0.75 20.67
C PHE A 243 -8.45 1.49 21.20
N VAL A 244 -9.60 0.87 21.04
CA VAL A 244 -10.88 1.34 21.58
C VAL A 244 -11.35 0.36 22.65
N CYS A 245 -11.73 0.87 23.80
CA CYS A 245 -12.33 0.07 24.86
C CYS A 245 -13.47 0.85 25.50
N GLY A 246 -14.66 0.25 25.57
CA GLY A 246 -15.84 0.91 26.12
C GLY A 246 -16.19 2.25 25.47
N GLY A 247 -16.00 2.37 24.14
CA GLY A 247 -16.25 3.59 23.39
C GLY A 247 -15.24 4.73 23.62
N THR A 248 -14.12 4.44 24.27
CA THR A 248 -13.03 5.39 24.52
C THR A 248 -11.79 4.95 23.73
N VAL A 249 -11.15 5.90 23.04
CA VAL A 249 -9.86 5.65 22.38
C VAL A 249 -8.75 5.72 23.42
N TYR A 250 -7.88 4.73 23.41
CA TYR A 250 -6.65 4.67 24.20
C TYR A 250 -5.46 4.80 23.28
N ILE A 251 -4.52 5.68 23.58
CA ILE A 251 -3.35 5.98 22.76
C ILE A 251 -2.09 5.72 23.57
N TYR A 252 -1.20 4.88 23.05
CA TYR A 252 0.08 4.56 23.71
C TYR A 252 0.99 5.78 23.72
N ASP A 253 1.52 6.05 24.90
CA ASP A 253 2.42 7.19 25.12
C ASP A 253 3.22 6.99 26.41
N ASN A 254 4.55 7.11 26.32
CA ASN A 254 5.45 6.98 27.48
C ASN A 254 5.22 5.71 28.32
N GLY A 255 5.11 4.55 27.64
CA GLY A 255 5.09 3.25 28.30
C GLY A 255 3.71 2.68 28.64
N TYR A 256 2.63 3.44 28.53
CA TYR A 256 1.27 2.97 28.79
C TYR A 256 0.23 3.63 27.88
N PHE A 257 -0.99 3.11 27.89
CA PHE A 257 -2.10 3.67 27.12
C PHE A 257 -2.88 4.70 27.92
N LYS A 258 -3.01 5.89 27.37
CA LYS A 258 -3.76 7.02 27.97
C LYS A 258 -5.12 7.13 27.33
N ALA A 259 -6.17 7.17 28.15
CA ALA A 259 -7.54 7.37 27.68
C ALA A 259 -7.73 8.77 27.08
N ASP A 260 -8.27 8.85 25.88
CA ASP A 260 -8.68 10.10 25.22
C ASP A 260 -10.21 10.28 25.34
N SER A 261 -10.70 10.41 26.56
CA SER A 261 -12.14 10.44 26.88
C SER A 261 -12.90 11.57 26.17
N SER A 262 -12.25 12.71 25.88
CA SER A 262 -12.83 13.83 25.15
C SER A 262 -12.64 13.73 23.64
N GLY A 263 -11.79 12.82 23.18
CA GLY A 263 -11.33 12.72 21.80
C GLY A 263 -10.44 13.90 21.39
N ALA A 264 -9.98 14.72 22.32
CA ALA A 264 -9.23 15.93 22.00
C ALA A 264 -7.86 15.61 21.43
N ARG A 265 -7.17 14.61 21.97
CA ARG A 265 -5.84 14.20 21.52
C ARG A 265 -5.88 13.65 20.09
N LEU A 266 -6.78 12.71 19.82
CA LEU A 266 -6.91 12.13 18.47
C LEU A 266 -7.38 13.17 17.47
N LYS A 267 -8.33 14.04 17.81
CA LYS A 267 -8.75 15.15 16.94
C LYS A 267 -7.62 16.14 16.65
N THR A 268 -6.73 16.38 17.61
CA THR A 268 -5.52 17.19 17.40
C THR A 268 -4.56 16.50 16.43
N MET A 269 -4.37 15.19 16.55
CA MET A 269 -3.56 14.41 15.60
C MET A 269 -4.17 14.48 14.19
N ILE A 270 -5.48 14.32 14.06
CA ILE A 270 -6.23 14.44 12.81
C ILE A 270 -6.04 15.84 12.20
N SER A 271 -6.19 16.90 13.00
CA SER A 271 -6.11 18.28 12.51
C SER A 271 -4.74 18.64 11.94
N LYS A 272 -3.67 18.05 12.45
CA LYS A 272 -2.30 18.23 11.94
C LYS A 272 -2.08 17.64 10.53
N LEU A 273 -2.98 16.76 10.08
CA LEU A 273 -2.93 16.10 8.78
C LEU A 273 -3.86 16.76 7.75
N ILE A 274 -4.55 17.84 8.11
CA ILE A 274 -5.55 18.50 7.28
C ILE A 274 -5.11 19.93 6.99
N TYR A 275 -5.25 20.38 5.74
CA TYR A 275 -5.04 21.79 5.40
C TYR A 275 -6.00 22.69 6.18
N PRO A 276 -5.55 23.87 6.66
CA PRO A 276 -6.34 24.74 7.53
C PRO A 276 -7.77 25.05 7.03
N GLN A 277 -7.94 25.22 5.73
CA GLN A 277 -9.25 25.53 5.11
C GLN A 277 -10.26 24.39 5.20
N PHE A 278 -9.83 23.15 5.46
CA PHE A 278 -10.70 21.97 5.59
C PHE A 278 -10.92 21.53 7.04
N ILE A 279 -10.26 22.19 8.01
CA ILE A 279 -10.44 21.88 9.44
C ILE A 279 -11.80 22.40 9.88
N LYS A 280 -12.74 21.47 10.04
CA LYS A 280 -14.10 21.73 10.56
C LYS A 280 -14.41 20.73 11.65
N SER A 281 -15.19 21.12 12.65
CA SER A 281 -15.63 20.22 13.72
C SER A 281 -16.30 18.94 13.21
N THR A 282 -17.10 19.08 12.14
CA THR A 282 -17.77 17.96 11.46
C THR A 282 -16.76 17.00 10.79
N THR A 283 -15.71 17.53 10.16
CA THR A 283 -14.64 16.71 9.56
C THR A 283 -13.87 15.95 10.63
N LEU A 284 -13.45 16.64 11.70
CA LEU A 284 -12.72 16.02 12.80
C LEU A 284 -13.56 14.94 13.51
N LYS A 285 -14.86 15.22 13.73
CA LYS A 285 -15.78 14.25 14.33
C LYS A 285 -15.97 13.04 13.45
N ARG A 286 -16.19 13.20 12.15
CA ARG A 286 -16.40 12.09 11.19
C ARG A 286 -15.21 11.14 11.16
N ILE A 287 -13.99 11.68 11.13
CA ILE A 287 -12.78 10.86 11.14
C ILE A 287 -12.59 10.21 12.52
N TYR A 288 -12.85 10.92 13.61
CA TYR A 288 -12.79 10.38 14.96
C TYR A 288 -13.78 9.22 15.16
N ASP A 289 -15.03 9.40 14.72
CA ASP A 289 -16.07 8.37 14.84
C ASP A 289 -15.69 7.09 14.08
N ARG A 290 -14.89 7.19 13.00
CA ARG A 290 -14.37 6.03 12.29
C ARG A 290 -13.44 5.15 13.15
N PHE A 291 -12.64 5.75 14.03
CA PHE A 291 -11.82 4.97 14.97
C PHE A 291 -12.70 4.22 15.98
N LEU A 292 -13.78 4.84 16.44
CA LEU A 292 -14.71 4.22 17.37
C LEU A 292 -15.50 3.05 16.76
N CYS A 293 -15.67 3.05 15.43
CA CYS A 293 -16.43 2.03 14.70
C CYS A 293 -15.57 0.93 14.09
N ASP A 294 -14.24 1.01 14.21
CA ASP A 294 -13.35 -0.03 13.66
C ASP A 294 -13.22 -1.20 14.63
N ILE A 295 -13.89 -2.31 14.31
CA ILE A 295 -13.88 -3.56 15.10
C ILE A 295 -12.45 -4.06 15.35
N SER A 296 -11.50 -3.82 14.42
CA SER A 296 -10.11 -4.26 14.58
C SER A 296 -9.34 -3.49 15.65
N LEU A 297 -9.88 -2.39 16.15
CA LEU A 297 -9.35 -1.61 17.26
C LEU A 297 -10.05 -1.91 18.59
N GLU A 298 -11.17 -2.63 18.56
CA GLU A 298 -11.92 -2.94 19.76
C GLU A 298 -11.17 -3.93 20.63
N VAL A 299 -11.01 -3.57 21.90
CA VAL A 299 -10.37 -4.39 22.93
C VAL A 299 -11.32 -4.50 24.12
N PRO A 300 -11.70 -5.72 24.54
CA PRO A 300 -12.54 -5.91 25.72
C PRO A 300 -11.78 -5.54 27.00
N PHE A 301 -12.53 -5.16 28.06
CA PHE A 301 -11.94 -4.75 29.34
C PHE A 301 -11.03 -5.81 29.95
N GLU A 302 -11.33 -7.08 29.73
CA GLU A 302 -10.58 -8.22 30.25
C GLU A 302 -9.19 -8.35 29.67
N GLU A 303 -8.93 -7.72 28.51
CA GLU A 303 -7.63 -7.71 27.86
C GLU A 303 -6.77 -6.51 28.24
N LEU A 304 -7.26 -5.59 29.08
CA LEU A 304 -6.46 -4.50 29.58
C LEU A 304 -5.49 -5.01 30.66
N ASN A 305 -4.32 -4.36 30.76
CA ASN A 305 -3.26 -4.76 31.70
C ASN A 305 -2.88 -6.25 31.52
N CYS A 306 -2.69 -6.68 30.26
CA CYS A 306 -2.40 -8.06 29.88
C CYS A 306 -0.93 -8.42 30.21
N TYR A 307 -0.62 -8.47 31.50
CA TYR A 307 0.70 -8.86 32.04
C TYR A 307 0.53 -9.56 33.41
N PRO A 308 1.55 -10.29 33.89
CA PRO A 308 1.47 -11.03 35.15
C PRO A 308 1.12 -10.12 36.35
N ALA A 309 0.27 -10.58 37.26
CA ALA A 309 -0.21 -9.80 38.39
C ALA A 309 0.91 -9.32 39.36
N HIS A 310 2.10 -9.88 39.25
CA HIS A 310 3.28 -9.47 40.05
C HIS A 310 4.19 -8.48 39.33
N TRP A 311 3.74 -7.97 38.15
CA TRP A 311 4.44 -6.88 37.46
C TRP A 311 3.78 -5.55 37.75
N ILE A 312 4.61 -4.51 37.82
CA ILE A 312 4.18 -3.12 38.06
C ILE A 312 4.70 -2.26 36.93
N CYS A 313 3.82 -1.44 36.35
CA CYS A 313 4.19 -0.48 35.31
C CYS A 313 4.70 0.80 35.98
N PHE A 314 6.00 1.05 35.93
CA PHE A 314 6.65 2.29 36.36
C PHE A 314 6.97 3.19 35.16
N GLU A 315 7.41 4.42 35.39
CA GLU A 315 7.76 5.38 34.33
C GLU A 315 8.93 4.89 33.48
N ASN A 316 9.88 4.18 34.05
CA ASN A 316 11.10 3.68 33.42
C ASN A 316 10.99 2.22 32.91
N GLY A 317 9.86 1.52 33.12
CA GLY A 317 9.69 0.14 32.65
C GLY A 317 8.63 -0.66 33.39
N MET A 318 8.57 -1.95 33.07
CA MET A 318 7.75 -2.95 33.75
C MET A 318 8.60 -3.68 34.76
N TYR A 319 8.34 -3.49 36.06
CA TYR A 319 9.09 -4.16 37.12
C TYR A 319 8.47 -5.51 37.48
N ASP A 320 9.24 -6.58 37.33
CA ASP A 320 8.90 -7.92 37.78
C ASP A 320 9.29 -8.10 39.26
N CYS A 321 8.30 -8.11 40.14
CA CYS A 321 8.51 -8.24 41.59
C CYS A 321 9.07 -9.61 42.01
N LYS A 322 8.85 -10.66 41.23
CA LYS A 322 9.39 -12.02 41.52
C LYS A 322 10.86 -12.12 41.13
N GLU A 323 11.16 -11.74 39.89
CA GLU A 323 12.51 -11.83 39.34
C GLU A 323 13.38 -10.62 39.76
N LYS A 324 12.77 -9.61 40.39
CA LYS A 324 13.42 -8.35 40.83
C LYS A 324 14.21 -7.67 39.70
N ARG A 325 13.58 -7.59 38.53
CA ARG A 325 14.20 -6.99 37.34
C ARG A 325 13.25 -6.05 36.63
N LEU A 326 13.82 -5.03 35.98
CA LEU A 326 13.11 -4.11 35.13
C LEU A 326 13.09 -4.64 33.69
N LEU A 327 11.93 -4.63 33.08
CA LEU A 327 11.69 -5.02 31.69
C LEU A 327 11.26 -3.78 30.89
N PRO A 328 11.52 -3.74 29.58
CA PRO A 328 11.08 -2.62 28.75
C PRO A 328 9.55 -2.57 28.67
N HIS A 329 9.02 -1.38 28.51
CA HIS A 329 7.61 -1.19 28.15
C HIS A 329 7.28 -1.85 26.81
N SER A 330 6.01 -2.28 26.66
CA SER A 330 5.52 -2.79 25.38
C SER A 330 4.03 -2.49 25.24
N PRO A 331 3.57 -2.02 24.06
CA PRO A 331 2.15 -1.87 23.77
C PRO A 331 1.36 -3.18 23.91
N LYS A 332 2.03 -4.32 23.79
CA LYS A 332 1.41 -5.66 23.95
C LYS A 332 0.82 -5.89 25.35
N TYR A 333 1.33 -5.21 26.36
CA TYR A 333 0.85 -5.34 27.74
C TYR A 333 -0.47 -4.62 27.96
N LYS A 334 -0.90 -3.75 27.03
CA LYS A 334 -2.10 -2.92 27.15
C LYS A 334 -2.22 -2.26 28.53
N ALA A 335 -1.07 -1.84 29.10
CA ALA A 335 -1.03 -1.16 30.39
C ALA A 335 -1.77 0.18 30.27
N ILE A 336 -2.75 0.41 31.15
CA ILE A 336 -3.54 1.65 31.21
C ILE A 336 -3.25 2.48 32.46
N ASN A 337 -2.41 1.97 33.33
CA ASN A 337 -1.96 2.62 34.57
C ASN A 337 -0.44 2.59 34.66
N GLN A 338 0.14 3.66 35.14
CA GLN A 338 1.57 3.79 35.36
C GLN A 338 1.81 4.50 36.73
N ILE A 339 2.77 3.98 37.46
CA ILE A 339 3.24 4.64 38.69
C ILE A 339 4.36 5.62 38.31
N PRO A 340 4.21 6.93 38.63
CA PRO A 340 5.17 7.97 38.22
C PRO A 340 6.40 7.97 39.14
N HIS A 341 7.09 6.85 39.19
CA HIS A 341 8.36 6.68 39.93
C HIS A 341 9.29 5.78 39.13
N GLU A 342 10.59 6.03 39.28
CA GLU A 342 11.68 5.21 38.75
C GLU A 342 12.04 4.03 39.63
#